data_bd5fe00cd53ac2908e06e8c55f7dcf4d
#
_entry.id   bd5fe00cd53ac2908e06e8c55f7dcf4d
#
_cell.length_a   1.000
_cell.length_b   1.000
_cell.length_c   1.000
_cell.angle_alpha   90.00
_cell.angle_beta   90.00
_cell.angle_gamma   90.00
#
_symmetry.space_group_name_H-M   'P 1'
#
loop_
_entity.id
_entity.type
_entity.pdbx_description
1 polymer ?
#
loop_
_entity_poly.entity_id
_entity_poly.type
_entity_poly.pdbx_seq_one_letter_code
_entity_poly.pdbx_strand_id
1 'polypeptide(L)'
;AAFQELKSRAEPRWQELEDTTRSVILVGAATCGRAAGAREVLQALRNEVKKRNLDCPVIEVGCLGHCYAEPLVIIRKPGYPAICYGRVNTVIAEKLVRDFVLGDDPCYEFILGALEENDLIPSFTDFPRAGYEKKLILKNCGHIDPEQIDHYVGNGGYAALTKALQMEPVGIIEQVNKSGLRGRGGAGFPTGQKWQICRGAPGRLKYLICNADEGDPGAFMDRAILESDPHTLLEGMLIAGY
;
A
#
# COMPACT_ATOMS: atom_id res chain seq x y z
N ALA A 1 5.49 -14.94 21.56
CA ALA A 1 4.07 -15.20 21.88
C ALA A 1 3.18 -14.15 21.19
N ALA A 2 3.25 -12.86 21.59
CA ALA A 2 2.34 -11.80 21.08
C ALA A 2 2.34 -11.63 19.55
N PHE A 3 3.51 -11.70 18.88
CA PHE A 3 3.56 -11.60 17.43
C PHE A 3 2.90 -12.79 16.72
N GLN A 4 3.01 -13.99 17.27
CA GLN A 4 2.35 -15.17 16.71
C GLN A 4 0.82 -15.08 16.83
N GLU A 5 0.34 -14.55 17.95
CA GLU A 5 -1.09 -14.29 18.14
C GLU A 5 -1.60 -13.24 17.13
N LEU A 6 -0.86 -12.13 16.98
CA LEU A 6 -1.17 -11.10 15.98
C LEU A 6 -1.19 -11.68 14.57
N LYS A 7 -0.19 -12.50 14.21
CA LYS A 7 -0.12 -13.16 12.91
C LYS A 7 -1.29 -14.11 12.67
N SER A 8 -1.65 -14.94 13.65
CA SER A 8 -2.77 -15.87 13.54
C SER A 8 -4.11 -15.14 13.35
N ARG A 9 -4.26 -13.94 13.91
CA ARG A 9 -5.43 -13.09 13.71
C ARG A 9 -5.42 -12.40 12.35
N ALA A 10 -4.26 -11.97 11.89
CA ALA A 10 -4.08 -11.22 10.66
C ALA A 10 -4.25 -12.10 9.39
N GLU A 11 -3.78 -13.34 9.46
CA GLU A 11 -3.76 -14.25 8.31
C GLU A 11 -5.15 -14.48 7.67
N PRO A 12 -6.22 -14.77 8.41
CA PRO A 12 -7.56 -14.90 7.81
C PRO A 12 -8.03 -13.60 7.13
N ARG A 13 -7.78 -12.44 7.73
CA ARG A 13 -8.17 -11.14 7.15
C ARG A 13 -7.39 -10.81 5.88
N TRP A 14 -6.12 -11.18 5.83
CA TRP A 14 -5.32 -11.07 4.63
C TRP A 14 -5.84 -11.99 3.53
N GLN A 15 -6.17 -13.25 3.89
CA GLN A 15 -6.75 -14.20 2.95
C GLN A 15 -8.10 -13.73 2.40
N GLU A 16 -8.94 -13.08 3.22
CA GLU A 16 -10.16 -12.45 2.74
C GLU A 16 -9.91 -11.36 1.68
N LEU A 17 -8.83 -10.59 1.82
CA LEU A 17 -8.44 -9.58 0.85
C LEU A 17 -7.91 -10.20 -0.44
N GLU A 18 -7.16 -11.31 -0.35
CA GLU A 18 -6.59 -12.03 -1.49
C GLU A 18 -7.52 -13.12 -2.07
N ASP A 19 -8.73 -13.24 -1.55
CA ASP A 19 -9.71 -14.22 -2.01
C ASP A 19 -10.09 -13.93 -3.48
N THR A 20 -9.78 -14.90 -4.34
CA THR A 20 -10.07 -14.84 -5.78
C THR A 20 -11.42 -15.46 -6.14
N THR A 21 -12.17 -15.98 -5.15
CA THR A 21 -13.49 -16.63 -5.38
C THR A 21 -14.63 -15.64 -5.37
N ARG A 22 -14.43 -14.42 -4.90
CA ARG A 22 -15.40 -13.34 -4.84
C ARG A 22 -14.82 -12.03 -5.38
N SER A 23 -15.71 -11.10 -5.70
CA SER A 23 -15.28 -9.75 -6.10
C SER A 23 -14.81 -8.94 -4.89
N VAL A 24 -13.75 -8.14 -5.08
CA VAL A 24 -13.23 -7.18 -4.10
C VAL A 24 -13.05 -5.84 -4.78
N ILE A 25 -13.46 -4.77 -4.12
CA ILE A 25 -13.32 -3.40 -4.61
C ILE A 25 -12.32 -2.64 -3.72
N LEU A 26 -11.26 -2.09 -4.33
CA LEU A 26 -10.29 -1.25 -3.66
C LEU A 26 -10.45 0.19 -4.16
N VAL A 27 -10.44 1.16 -3.25
CA VAL A 27 -10.60 2.59 -3.60
C VAL A 27 -9.40 3.37 -3.10
N GLY A 28 -8.70 4.04 -4.02
CA GLY A 28 -7.60 4.94 -3.68
C GLY A 28 -8.11 6.15 -2.92
N ALA A 29 -7.75 6.28 -1.64
CA ALA A 29 -8.25 7.34 -0.77
C ALA A 29 -7.14 8.06 0.03
N ALA A 30 -5.93 8.10 -0.51
CA ALA A 30 -4.90 9.04 -0.07
C ALA A 30 -5.31 10.48 -0.35
N THR A 31 -4.51 11.46 0.03
CA THR A 31 -4.82 12.90 -0.09
C THR A 31 -5.39 13.29 -1.46
N CYS A 32 -4.79 12.84 -2.56
CA CYS A 32 -5.26 13.18 -3.92
C CYS A 32 -6.63 12.57 -4.21
N GLY A 33 -6.85 11.30 -3.85
CA GLY A 33 -8.13 10.62 -4.00
C GLY A 33 -9.24 11.31 -3.20
N ARG A 34 -8.96 11.62 -1.93
CA ARG A 34 -9.93 12.34 -1.06
C ARG A 34 -10.26 13.73 -1.59
N ALA A 35 -9.27 14.46 -2.11
CA ALA A 35 -9.48 15.77 -2.73
C ALA A 35 -10.33 15.70 -4.03
N ALA A 36 -10.25 14.56 -4.74
CA ALA A 36 -11.01 14.31 -5.96
C ALA A 36 -12.41 13.70 -5.73
N GLY A 37 -12.79 13.37 -4.48
CA GLY A 37 -14.12 12.83 -4.14
C GLY A 37 -14.14 11.33 -3.83
N ALA A 38 -13.02 10.70 -3.47
CA ALA A 38 -12.96 9.27 -3.15
C ALA A 38 -13.86 8.86 -1.98
N ARG A 39 -14.15 9.76 -1.03
CA ARG A 39 -15.07 9.46 0.10
C ARG A 39 -16.50 9.24 -0.38
N GLU A 40 -16.97 10.07 -1.27
CA GLU A 40 -18.29 9.96 -1.88
C GLU A 40 -18.39 8.69 -2.72
N VAL A 41 -17.33 8.35 -3.47
CA VAL A 41 -17.23 7.11 -4.25
C VAL A 41 -17.26 5.88 -3.34
N LEU A 42 -16.47 5.87 -2.26
CA LEU A 42 -16.50 4.81 -1.25
C LEU A 42 -17.90 4.58 -0.69
N GLN A 43 -18.58 5.67 -0.33
CA GLN A 43 -19.92 5.59 0.23
C GLN A 43 -20.93 5.05 -0.80
N ALA A 44 -20.85 5.49 -2.06
CA ALA A 44 -21.71 5.02 -3.13
C ALA A 44 -21.51 3.52 -3.40
N LEU A 45 -20.27 3.05 -3.48
CA LEU A 45 -19.92 1.64 -3.65
C LEU A 45 -20.47 0.79 -2.49
N ARG A 46 -20.22 1.18 -1.24
CA ARG A 46 -20.71 0.47 -0.05
C ARG A 46 -22.22 0.40 0.00
N ASN A 47 -22.90 1.50 -0.34
CA ASN A 47 -24.35 1.56 -0.38
C ASN A 47 -24.91 0.61 -1.45
N GLU A 48 -24.34 0.60 -2.65
CA GLU A 48 -24.84 -0.22 -3.76
C GLU A 48 -24.56 -1.71 -3.53
N VAL A 49 -23.39 -2.07 -2.97
CA VAL A 49 -23.07 -3.44 -2.53
C VAL A 49 -24.06 -3.91 -1.47
N LYS A 50 -24.33 -3.09 -0.45
CA LYS A 50 -25.29 -3.39 0.61
C LYS A 50 -26.73 -3.53 0.08
N LYS A 51 -27.17 -2.59 -0.75
CA LYS A 51 -28.50 -2.58 -1.36
C LYS A 51 -28.80 -3.85 -2.15
N ARG A 52 -27.75 -4.43 -2.78
CA ARG A 52 -27.85 -5.65 -3.58
C ARG A 52 -27.50 -6.91 -2.81
N ASN A 53 -27.19 -6.78 -1.52
CA ASN A 53 -26.80 -7.89 -0.64
C ASN A 53 -25.64 -8.73 -1.22
N LEU A 54 -24.59 -8.06 -1.74
CA LEU A 54 -23.43 -8.72 -2.35
C LEU A 54 -22.37 -9.03 -1.30
N ASP A 55 -21.74 -10.21 -1.40
CA ASP A 55 -20.50 -10.52 -0.70
C ASP A 55 -19.31 -9.94 -1.50
N CYS A 56 -19.11 -8.64 -1.36
CA CYS A 56 -18.09 -7.88 -2.08
C CYS A 56 -17.50 -6.82 -1.14
N PRO A 57 -16.34 -7.08 -0.51
CA PRO A 57 -15.68 -6.10 0.33
C PRO A 57 -15.32 -4.83 -0.44
N VAL A 58 -15.54 -3.67 0.18
CA VAL A 58 -15.14 -2.35 -0.33
C VAL A 58 -14.12 -1.75 0.63
N ILE A 59 -12.87 -1.73 0.21
CA ILE A 59 -11.70 -1.46 1.04
C ILE A 59 -11.07 -0.14 0.61
N GLU A 60 -10.75 0.69 1.58
CA GLU A 60 -9.97 1.90 1.38
C GLU A 60 -8.47 1.54 1.33
N VAL A 61 -7.79 1.99 0.27
CA VAL A 61 -6.35 1.76 0.10
C VAL A 61 -5.62 3.09 -0.12
N GLY A 62 -4.31 3.07 0.06
CA GLY A 62 -3.46 4.23 -0.14
C GLY A 62 -3.30 4.65 -1.61
N CYS A 63 -2.26 5.44 -1.87
CA CYS A 63 -1.99 6.02 -3.18
C CYS A 63 -1.60 4.94 -4.21
N LEU A 64 -2.22 4.99 -5.39
CA LEU A 64 -1.91 4.12 -6.54
C LEU A 64 -0.87 4.74 -7.50
N GLY A 65 -0.53 6.01 -7.30
CA GLY A 65 0.46 6.73 -8.11
C GLY A 65 -0.11 7.47 -9.33
N HIS A 66 -1.37 7.26 -9.70
CA HIS A 66 -2.02 7.88 -10.86
C HIS A 66 -2.93 9.06 -10.45
N CYS A 67 -2.39 10.03 -9.71
CA CYS A 67 -3.15 11.16 -9.13
C CYS A 67 -3.94 11.97 -10.18
N TYR A 68 -3.51 12.00 -11.43
CA TYR A 68 -4.21 12.68 -12.54
C TYR A 68 -5.55 12.04 -12.92
N ALA A 69 -5.77 10.80 -12.51
CA ALA A 69 -6.96 10.00 -12.82
C ALA A 69 -7.84 9.72 -11.59
N GLU A 70 -7.55 10.33 -10.45
CA GLU A 70 -8.37 10.15 -9.23
C GLU A 70 -9.81 10.66 -9.40
N PRO A 71 -10.79 10.11 -8.70
CA PRO A 71 -10.72 8.93 -7.84
C PRO A 71 -10.48 7.63 -8.61
N LEU A 72 -9.63 6.77 -8.05
CA LEU A 72 -9.30 5.46 -8.61
C LEU A 72 -10.03 4.35 -7.88
N VAL A 73 -10.57 3.41 -8.66
CA VAL A 73 -11.23 2.20 -8.14
C VAL A 73 -10.63 0.98 -8.84
N ILE A 74 -10.17 0.01 -8.06
CA ILE A 74 -9.76 -1.28 -8.59
C ILE A 74 -10.83 -2.30 -8.26
N ILE A 75 -11.24 -3.08 -9.24
CA ILE A 75 -12.14 -4.22 -9.06
C ILE A 75 -11.41 -5.50 -9.42
N ARG A 76 -11.32 -6.40 -8.46
CA ARG A 76 -10.91 -7.78 -8.66
C ARG A 76 -12.18 -8.61 -8.76
N LYS A 77 -12.39 -9.29 -9.88
CA LYS A 77 -13.56 -10.16 -10.10
C LYS A 77 -13.08 -11.50 -10.63
N PRO A 78 -13.59 -12.64 -10.12
CA PRO A 78 -13.27 -13.96 -10.64
C PRO A 78 -13.48 -14.03 -12.17
N GLY A 79 -12.48 -14.58 -12.88
CA GLY A 79 -12.51 -14.71 -14.34
C GLY A 79 -12.07 -13.46 -15.12
N TYR A 80 -11.73 -12.38 -14.44
CA TYR A 80 -11.20 -11.15 -15.04
C TYR A 80 -9.86 -10.76 -14.42
N PRO A 81 -8.98 -10.04 -15.15
CA PRO A 81 -7.83 -9.41 -14.53
C PRO A 81 -8.30 -8.34 -13.54
N ALA A 82 -7.44 -7.95 -12.61
CA ALA A 82 -7.70 -6.81 -11.74
C ALA A 82 -7.77 -5.52 -12.57
N ILE A 83 -8.92 -4.86 -12.62
CA ILE A 83 -9.18 -3.69 -13.47
C ILE A 83 -9.17 -2.43 -12.64
N CYS A 84 -8.38 -1.44 -13.06
CA CYS A 84 -8.39 -0.10 -12.49
C CYS A 84 -9.22 0.85 -13.34
N TYR A 85 -10.12 1.55 -12.68
CA TYR A 85 -10.99 2.59 -13.24
C TYR A 85 -10.53 3.96 -12.76
N GLY A 86 -10.53 4.93 -13.65
CA GLY A 86 -10.15 6.30 -13.32
C GLY A 86 -11.31 7.29 -13.39
N ARG A 87 -11.15 8.43 -12.69
CA ARG A 87 -12.14 9.53 -12.64
C ARG A 87 -13.54 9.06 -12.25
N VAL A 88 -13.58 8.09 -11.35
CA VAL A 88 -14.82 7.51 -10.87
C VAL A 88 -15.57 8.52 -10.02
N ASN A 89 -16.84 8.73 -10.33
CA ASN A 89 -17.78 9.48 -9.49
C ASN A 89 -18.87 8.53 -8.94
N THR A 90 -19.80 9.04 -8.18
CA THR A 90 -20.85 8.21 -7.54
C THR A 90 -21.73 7.47 -8.56
N VAL A 91 -22.03 8.08 -9.70
CA VAL A 91 -22.84 7.46 -10.76
C VAL A 91 -22.08 6.31 -11.42
N ILE A 92 -20.79 6.52 -11.72
CA ILE A 92 -19.92 5.47 -12.27
C ILE A 92 -19.76 4.35 -11.23
N ALA A 93 -19.57 4.67 -9.96
CA ALA A 93 -19.45 3.70 -8.88
C ALA A 93 -20.68 2.75 -8.81
N GLU A 94 -21.89 3.30 -8.85
CA GLU A 94 -23.12 2.52 -8.90
C GLU A 94 -23.22 1.65 -10.16
N LYS A 95 -22.81 2.20 -11.32
CA LYS A 95 -22.77 1.48 -12.59
C LYS A 95 -21.78 0.30 -12.52
N LEU A 96 -20.57 0.50 -12.01
CA LEU A 96 -19.56 -0.55 -11.87
C LEU A 96 -20.06 -1.72 -11.02
N VAL A 97 -20.76 -1.46 -9.91
CA VAL A 97 -21.33 -2.53 -9.09
C VAL A 97 -22.45 -3.26 -9.85
N ARG A 98 -23.33 -2.53 -10.52
CA ARG A 98 -24.47 -3.12 -11.23
C ARG A 98 -24.04 -3.91 -12.46
N ASP A 99 -23.19 -3.33 -13.29
CA ASP A 99 -22.92 -3.84 -14.62
C ASP A 99 -21.71 -4.79 -14.64
N PHE A 100 -20.70 -4.54 -13.80
CA PHE A 100 -19.50 -5.39 -13.76
C PHE A 100 -19.48 -6.34 -12.55
N VAL A 101 -19.66 -5.88 -11.31
CA VAL A 101 -19.58 -6.80 -10.14
C VAL A 101 -20.70 -7.85 -10.20
N LEU A 102 -21.93 -7.46 -10.50
CA LEU A 102 -23.08 -8.35 -10.67
C LEU A 102 -23.17 -8.96 -12.06
N GLY A 103 -22.95 -8.14 -13.09
CA GLY A 103 -22.96 -8.57 -14.49
C GLY A 103 -21.56 -8.92 -14.97
N ASP A 104 -21.39 -8.97 -16.29
CA ASP A 104 -20.13 -9.29 -16.95
C ASP A 104 -19.67 -8.19 -17.92
N ASP A 105 -20.20 -6.96 -17.75
CA ASP A 105 -19.77 -5.80 -18.53
C ASP A 105 -18.67 -5.03 -17.77
N PRO A 106 -17.41 -5.08 -18.22
CA PRO A 106 -16.30 -4.38 -17.57
C PRO A 106 -16.39 -2.86 -17.61
N CYS A 107 -17.39 -2.27 -18.26
CA CYS A 107 -17.55 -0.82 -18.44
C CYS A 107 -16.27 -0.20 -19.04
N TYR A 108 -15.89 -0.65 -20.24
CA TYR A 108 -14.63 -0.31 -20.92
C TYR A 108 -14.36 1.19 -21.01
N GLU A 109 -15.40 2.01 -21.11
CA GLU A 109 -15.31 3.46 -21.21
C GLU A 109 -14.67 4.16 -20.00
N PHE A 110 -14.62 3.48 -18.85
CA PHE A 110 -14.04 4.03 -17.62
C PHE A 110 -12.71 3.36 -17.22
N ILE A 111 -12.28 2.36 -18.00
CA ILE A 111 -11.05 1.62 -17.68
C ILE A 111 -9.84 2.50 -17.89
N LEU A 112 -8.97 2.54 -16.88
CA LEU A 112 -7.64 3.13 -16.96
C LEU A 112 -6.61 2.08 -17.40
N GLY A 113 -6.73 0.84 -16.95
CA GLY A 113 -5.89 -0.27 -17.32
C GLY A 113 -6.06 -1.48 -16.40
N ALA A 114 -5.57 -2.64 -16.85
CA ALA A 114 -5.45 -3.82 -16.02
C ALA A 114 -4.12 -3.80 -15.23
N LEU A 115 -4.13 -4.35 -14.02
CA LEU A 115 -2.92 -4.45 -13.18
C LEU A 115 -2.03 -5.63 -13.58
N GLU A 116 -2.58 -6.57 -14.35
CA GLU A 116 -1.92 -7.80 -14.79
C GLU A 116 -1.92 -7.87 -16.31
N GLU A 117 -0.91 -8.54 -16.88
CA GLU A 117 -0.92 -8.84 -18.30
C GLU A 117 -2.07 -9.78 -18.65
N ASN A 118 -2.83 -9.44 -19.68
CA ASN A 118 -3.98 -10.20 -20.15
C ASN A 118 -4.32 -9.85 -21.61
N ASP A 119 -5.16 -10.67 -22.26
CA ASP A 119 -5.55 -10.48 -23.66
C ASP A 119 -6.83 -9.62 -23.84
N LEU A 120 -7.46 -9.16 -22.76
CA LEU A 120 -8.77 -8.51 -22.80
C LEU A 120 -8.69 -6.98 -22.68
N ILE A 121 -7.77 -6.48 -21.88
CA ILE A 121 -7.73 -5.08 -21.46
C ILE A 121 -6.26 -4.60 -21.48
N PRO A 122 -5.97 -3.41 -22.05
CA PRO A 122 -4.62 -2.83 -21.97
C PRO A 122 -4.10 -2.80 -20.53
N SER A 123 -2.88 -3.29 -20.33
CA SER A 123 -2.24 -3.36 -19.02
C SER A 123 -1.57 -2.04 -18.67
N PHE A 124 -1.41 -1.76 -17.38
CA PHE A 124 -0.54 -0.68 -16.92
C PHE A 124 0.91 -0.84 -17.35
N THR A 125 1.37 -2.07 -17.61
CA THR A 125 2.70 -2.34 -18.16
C THR A 125 2.90 -1.76 -19.56
N ASP A 126 1.82 -1.51 -20.30
CA ASP A 126 1.86 -0.89 -21.64
C ASP A 126 2.11 0.62 -21.58
N PHE A 127 1.97 1.25 -20.43
CA PHE A 127 2.30 2.66 -20.27
C PHE A 127 3.81 2.88 -20.37
N PRO A 128 4.27 3.91 -21.10
CA PRO A 128 5.72 4.12 -21.37
C PRO A 128 6.60 4.19 -20.12
N ARG A 129 6.05 4.54 -18.96
CA ARG A 129 6.78 4.63 -17.69
C ARG A 129 6.82 3.32 -16.91
N ALA A 130 5.83 2.48 -17.06
CA ALA A 130 5.63 1.30 -16.22
C ALA A 130 6.82 0.32 -16.28
N GLY A 131 7.42 0.13 -17.45
CA GLY A 131 8.60 -0.73 -17.63
C GLY A 131 9.84 -0.29 -16.84
N TYR A 132 9.89 0.97 -16.39
CA TYR A 132 11.00 1.54 -15.61
C TYR A 132 10.71 1.64 -14.11
N GLU A 133 9.46 1.44 -13.71
CA GLU A 133 9.05 1.54 -12.30
C GLU A 133 9.25 0.22 -11.56
N LYS A 134 10.03 0.26 -10.47
CA LYS A 134 10.12 -0.84 -9.48
C LYS A 134 9.68 -0.33 -8.12
N LYS A 135 8.48 -0.71 -7.72
CA LYS A 135 7.91 -0.35 -6.42
C LYS A 135 8.50 -1.24 -5.32
N LEU A 136 9.63 -0.83 -4.73
CA LEU A 136 10.24 -1.53 -3.59
C LEU A 136 9.67 -0.99 -2.27
N ILE A 137 9.77 0.32 -2.05
CA ILE A 137 9.30 0.97 -0.83
C ILE A 137 7.78 1.10 -0.86
N LEU A 138 7.20 1.42 -2.02
CA LEU A 138 5.76 1.61 -2.22
C LEU A 138 5.03 0.32 -2.63
N LYS A 139 5.60 -0.85 -2.34
CA LYS A 139 5.03 -2.16 -2.77
C LYS A 139 3.62 -2.42 -2.22
N ASN A 140 3.32 -1.92 -1.03
CA ASN A 140 2.03 -2.10 -0.37
C ASN A 140 1.00 -1.01 -0.74
N CYS A 141 1.45 0.08 -1.40
CA CYS A 141 0.57 1.19 -1.77
C CYS A 141 -0.48 0.72 -2.78
N GLY A 142 -1.75 0.93 -2.45
CA GLY A 142 -2.87 0.47 -3.27
C GLY A 142 -3.26 -1.00 -3.09
N HIS A 143 -2.59 -1.74 -2.20
CA HIS A 143 -2.88 -3.14 -1.91
C HIS A 143 -3.46 -3.39 -0.53
N ILE A 144 -3.01 -2.64 0.47
CA ILE A 144 -3.44 -2.79 1.86
C ILE A 144 -4.26 -1.59 2.31
N ASP A 145 -5.16 -1.82 3.26
CA ASP A 145 -5.77 -0.76 4.05
C ASP A 145 -4.75 -0.27 5.09
N PRO A 146 -4.28 0.99 5.01
CA PRO A 146 -3.25 1.51 5.89
C PRO A 146 -3.70 1.62 7.37
N GLU A 147 -5.00 1.62 7.63
CA GLU A 147 -5.58 1.67 8.97
C GLU A 147 -5.75 0.28 9.60
N GLN A 148 -5.49 -0.80 8.82
CA GLN A 148 -5.63 -2.19 9.26
C GLN A 148 -4.27 -2.86 9.42
N ILE A 149 -3.77 -2.90 10.66
CA ILE A 149 -2.52 -3.60 10.98
C ILE A 149 -2.52 -5.08 10.51
N ASP A 150 -3.69 -5.71 10.52
CA ASP A 150 -3.83 -7.11 10.13
C ASP A 150 -3.48 -7.31 8.64
N HIS A 151 -3.77 -6.34 7.75
CA HIS A 151 -3.35 -6.39 6.35
C HIS A 151 -1.82 -6.32 6.21
N TYR A 152 -1.17 -5.43 6.98
CA TYR A 152 0.28 -5.33 6.98
C TYR A 152 0.95 -6.61 7.49
N VAL A 153 0.49 -7.15 8.62
CA VAL A 153 1.03 -8.37 9.24
C VAL A 153 0.77 -9.59 8.37
N GLY A 154 -0.44 -9.73 7.80
CA GLY A 154 -0.80 -10.83 6.91
C GLY A 154 0.07 -10.85 5.64
N ASN A 155 0.43 -9.68 5.13
CA ASN A 155 1.38 -9.50 4.00
C ASN A 155 2.87 -9.59 4.43
N GLY A 156 3.16 -10.17 5.59
CA GLY A 156 4.52 -10.44 6.07
C GLY A 156 5.17 -9.29 6.86
N GLY A 157 4.42 -8.24 7.20
CA GLY A 157 4.91 -7.15 8.02
C GLY A 157 5.30 -7.56 9.45
N TYR A 158 6.19 -6.80 10.07
CA TYR A 158 6.83 -7.05 11.37
C TYR A 158 7.62 -8.36 11.48
N ALA A 159 7.79 -9.11 10.39
CA ALA A 159 8.65 -10.29 10.37
C ALA A 159 10.13 -9.91 10.52
N ALA A 160 10.56 -8.81 9.90
CA ALA A 160 11.92 -8.30 10.02
C ALA A 160 12.22 -7.81 11.44
N LEU A 161 11.27 -7.11 12.07
CA LEU A 161 11.40 -6.72 13.48
C LEU A 161 11.52 -7.93 14.40
N THR A 162 10.67 -8.96 14.18
CA THR A 162 10.72 -10.19 14.98
C THR A 162 12.07 -10.89 14.87
N LYS A 163 12.66 -10.90 13.68
CA LYS A 163 14.01 -11.42 13.45
C LYS A 163 15.07 -10.54 14.12
N ALA A 164 14.96 -9.22 14.00
CA ALA A 164 15.90 -8.28 14.60
C ALA A 164 15.95 -8.42 16.14
N LEU A 165 14.81 -8.57 16.80
CA LEU A 165 14.71 -8.75 18.26
C LEU A 165 15.35 -10.08 18.75
N GLN A 166 15.72 -10.99 17.88
CA GLN A 166 16.47 -12.24 18.21
C GLN A 166 17.97 -12.08 17.98
N MET A 167 18.42 -10.92 17.52
CA MET A 167 19.82 -10.63 17.20
C MET A 167 20.38 -9.63 18.21
N GLU A 168 21.71 -9.66 18.39
CA GLU A 168 22.38 -8.57 19.06
C GLU A 168 22.37 -7.31 18.19
N PRO A 169 22.19 -6.10 18.76
CA PRO A 169 22.16 -4.85 18.01
C PRO A 169 23.36 -4.63 17.06
N VAL A 170 24.55 -5.08 17.44
CA VAL A 170 25.73 -5.01 16.58
C VAL A 170 25.55 -5.84 15.31
N GLY A 171 24.97 -7.02 15.42
CA GLY A 171 24.68 -7.89 14.26
C GLY A 171 23.68 -7.27 13.28
N ILE A 172 22.71 -6.48 13.78
CA ILE A 172 21.78 -5.72 12.92
C ILE A 172 22.55 -4.65 12.15
N ILE A 173 23.41 -3.87 12.84
CA ILE A 173 24.25 -2.83 12.22
C ILE A 173 25.14 -3.46 11.12
N GLU A 174 25.72 -4.62 11.38
CA GLU A 174 26.54 -5.34 10.40
C GLU A 174 25.73 -5.76 9.16
N GLN A 175 24.49 -6.25 9.35
CA GLN A 175 23.61 -6.58 8.23
C GLN A 175 23.26 -5.36 7.39
N VAL A 176 22.94 -4.23 8.03
CA VAL A 176 22.66 -2.98 7.34
C VAL A 176 23.91 -2.45 6.61
N ASN A 177 25.09 -2.57 7.18
CA ASN A 177 26.34 -2.25 6.48
C ASN A 177 26.57 -3.14 5.26
N LYS A 178 26.40 -4.46 5.38
CA LYS A 178 26.55 -5.41 4.27
C LYS A 178 25.54 -5.17 3.15
N SER A 179 24.35 -4.70 3.46
CA SER A 179 23.31 -4.39 2.46
C SER A 179 23.64 -3.19 1.58
N GLY A 180 24.58 -2.35 2.00
CA GLY A 180 24.94 -1.11 1.31
C GLY A 180 23.84 -0.05 1.37
N LEU A 181 22.86 -0.18 2.27
CA LEU A 181 21.76 0.79 2.43
C LEU A 181 22.32 2.19 2.72
N ARG A 182 21.81 3.17 1.98
CA ARG A 182 22.18 4.58 2.11
C ARG A 182 20.99 5.44 2.46
N GLY A 183 21.24 6.56 3.12
CA GLY A 183 20.24 7.59 3.40
C GLY A 183 19.61 8.16 2.12
N ARG A 184 18.34 8.54 2.20
CA ARG A 184 17.55 9.09 1.09
C ARG A 184 17.29 10.59 1.21
N GLY A 185 17.88 11.26 2.20
CA GLY A 185 17.79 12.71 2.39
C GLY A 185 18.79 13.53 1.56
N GLY A 186 19.29 13.01 0.44
CA GLY A 186 20.17 13.71 -0.51
C GLY A 186 21.66 13.36 -0.39
N ALA A 187 22.23 13.27 0.81
CA ALA A 187 23.67 13.01 1.01
C ALA A 187 24.10 11.55 0.75
N GLY A 188 23.18 10.59 0.73
CA GLY A 188 23.50 9.18 0.49
C GLY A 188 24.43 8.56 1.52
N PHE A 189 24.47 9.06 2.76
CA PHE A 189 25.36 8.56 3.79
C PHE A 189 25.05 7.08 4.13
N PRO A 190 26.06 6.20 4.32
CA PRO A 190 25.82 4.79 4.64
C PRO A 190 25.05 4.63 5.96
N THR A 191 23.88 4.02 5.89
CA THR A 191 22.94 3.91 7.04
C THR A 191 23.55 3.13 8.20
N GLY A 192 24.19 1.98 7.93
CA GLY A 192 24.80 1.18 8.98
C GLY A 192 25.97 1.90 9.68
N GLN A 193 26.77 2.69 8.95
CA GLN A 193 27.80 3.52 9.56
C GLN A 193 27.19 4.59 10.47
N LYS A 194 26.09 5.25 10.04
CA LYS A 194 25.37 6.22 10.88
C LYS A 194 24.90 5.57 12.18
N TRP A 195 24.33 4.38 12.11
CA TRP A 195 23.87 3.66 13.28
C TRP A 195 25.03 3.26 14.20
N GLN A 196 26.15 2.80 13.63
CA GLN A 196 27.36 2.48 14.39
C GLN A 196 27.93 3.69 15.15
N ILE A 197 28.01 4.85 14.48
CA ILE A 197 28.47 6.11 15.09
C ILE A 197 27.52 6.54 16.21
N CYS A 198 26.20 6.50 15.96
CA CYS A 198 25.20 6.85 16.97
C CYS A 198 25.28 5.94 18.20
N ARG A 199 25.43 4.62 17.99
CA ARG A 199 25.57 3.64 19.07
C ARG A 199 26.85 3.90 19.90
N GLY A 200 27.98 4.23 19.27
CA GLY A 200 29.25 4.51 19.92
C GLY A 200 29.35 5.89 20.58
N ALA A 201 28.43 6.81 20.28
CA ALA A 201 28.45 8.14 20.86
C ALA A 201 28.24 8.11 22.40
N PRO A 202 28.89 9.00 23.15
CA PRO A 202 28.68 9.08 24.60
C PRO A 202 27.22 9.46 24.92
N GLY A 203 26.78 9.10 26.13
CA GLY A 203 25.42 9.36 26.62
C GLY A 203 24.52 8.12 26.52
N ARG A 204 23.65 7.97 27.50
CA ARG A 204 22.79 6.81 27.64
C ARG A 204 21.55 6.87 26.71
N LEU A 205 21.00 8.08 26.53
CA LEU A 205 19.84 8.31 25.71
C LEU A 205 20.23 8.54 24.25
N LYS A 206 19.57 7.85 23.33
CA LYS A 206 19.63 8.07 21.90
C LYS A 206 18.23 8.42 21.40
N TYR A 207 18.16 9.23 20.37
CA TYR A 207 16.89 9.65 19.77
C TYR A 207 16.85 9.22 18.32
N LEU A 208 15.74 8.64 17.90
CA LEU A 208 15.43 8.35 16.53
C LEU A 208 14.32 9.30 16.06
N ILE A 209 14.58 10.04 15.01
CA ILE A 209 13.65 11.03 14.46
C ILE A 209 13.25 10.57 13.07
N CYS A 210 11.93 10.43 12.85
CA CYS A 210 11.37 10.34 11.53
C CYS A 210 11.28 11.76 10.95
N ASN A 211 12.12 12.04 9.97
CA ASN A 211 12.01 13.27 9.20
C ASN A 211 11.21 13.00 7.93
N ALA A 212 10.02 13.55 7.84
CA ALA A 212 9.14 13.50 6.69
C ALA A 212 8.68 14.92 6.32
N ASP A 213 9.59 15.91 6.40
CA ASP A 213 9.30 17.31 6.08
C ASP A 213 8.90 17.48 4.61
N GLU A 214 9.55 16.75 3.69
CA GLU A 214 9.24 16.71 2.25
C GLU A 214 8.97 18.10 1.64
N GLY A 215 9.87 19.06 1.98
CA GLY A 215 9.69 20.47 1.66
C GLY A 215 9.80 20.84 0.18
N ASP A 216 10.23 19.92 -0.70
CA ASP A 216 10.36 20.18 -2.13
C ASP A 216 8.97 20.24 -2.80
N PRO A 217 8.63 21.33 -3.52
CA PRO A 217 7.38 21.43 -4.24
C PRO A 217 7.21 20.29 -5.24
N GLY A 218 6.08 19.57 -5.14
CA GLY A 218 5.78 18.42 -6.01
C GLY A 218 6.40 17.09 -5.58
N ALA A 219 7.12 17.02 -4.47
CA ALA A 219 7.53 15.78 -3.84
C ALA A 219 6.35 15.17 -3.04
N PHE A 220 6.14 13.85 -3.17
CA PHE A 220 5.02 13.13 -2.50
C PHE A 220 5.43 11.76 -1.97
N MET A 221 6.70 11.40 -1.96
CA MET A 221 7.13 10.04 -1.61
C MET A 221 6.93 9.77 -0.13
N ASP A 222 7.37 10.66 0.75
CA ASP A 222 7.24 10.51 2.19
C ASP A 222 5.76 10.50 2.60
N ARG A 223 4.97 11.41 2.05
CA ARG A 223 3.53 11.44 2.24
C ARG A 223 2.86 10.16 1.74
N ALA A 224 3.24 9.66 0.57
CA ALA A 224 2.67 8.42 0.03
C ALA A 224 2.94 7.23 0.94
N ILE A 225 4.13 7.14 1.54
CA ILE A 225 4.46 6.08 2.51
C ILE A 225 3.62 6.23 3.77
N LEU A 226 3.57 7.44 4.35
CA LEU A 226 2.83 7.72 5.59
C LEU A 226 1.33 7.43 5.46
N GLU A 227 0.74 7.80 4.32
CA GLU A 227 -0.70 7.61 4.05
C GLU A 227 -1.06 6.19 3.60
N SER A 228 -0.11 5.45 3.03
CA SER A 228 -0.42 4.17 2.36
C SER A 228 0.18 2.95 3.04
N ASP A 229 1.29 3.10 3.77
CA ASP A 229 1.98 2.02 4.47
C ASP A 229 2.73 2.52 5.70
N PRO A 230 2.04 3.12 6.69
CA PRO A 230 2.67 3.66 7.90
C PRO A 230 3.38 2.57 8.71
N HIS A 231 2.93 1.33 8.62
CA HIS A 231 3.53 0.22 9.36
C HIS A 231 4.92 -0.16 8.87
N THR A 232 5.23 -0.03 7.58
CA THR A 232 6.60 -0.21 7.06
C THR A 232 7.56 0.81 7.68
N LEU A 233 7.13 2.06 7.82
CA LEU A 233 7.91 3.09 8.49
C LEU A 233 8.12 2.75 9.97
N LEU A 234 7.04 2.41 10.68
CA LEU A 234 7.10 2.06 12.10
C LEU A 234 7.99 0.83 12.35
N GLU A 235 7.91 -0.20 11.52
CA GLU A 235 8.79 -1.37 11.62
C GLU A 235 10.27 -0.98 11.45
N GLY A 236 10.58 -0.15 10.45
CA GLY A 236 11.93 0.37 10.24
C GLY A 236 12.45 1.18 11.43
N MET A 237 11.60 2.05 12.01
CA MET A 237 11.94 2.83 13.21
C MET A 237 12.16 1.94 14.43
N LEU A 238 11.33 0.92 14.64
CA LEU A 238 11.48 -0.02 15.76
C LEU A 238 12.79 -0.81 15.66
N ILE A 239 13.16 -1.27 14.45
CA ILE A 239 14.44 -1.96 14.22
C ILE A 239 15.63 -1.01 14.47
N ALA A 240 15.52 0.24 14.03
CA ALA A 240 16.59 1.22 14.22
C ALA A 240 16.74 1.70 15.67
N GLY A 241 15.65 1.67 16.46
CA GLY A 241 15.63 2.05 17.87
C GLY A 241 16.09 0.97 18.84
N TYR A 242 16.08 -0.27 18.40
CA TYR A 242 16.55 -1.43 19.16
C TYR A 242 18.07 -1.50 19.21
#